data_192d2862daca5eef8e2c1280f21fac95
#
_entry.id   192d2862daca5eef8e2c1280f21fac95
#
_cell.length_a   1.000
_cell.length_b   1.000
_cell.length_c   1.000
_cell.angle_alpha   90.00
_cell.angle_beta   90.00
_cell.angle_gamma   90.00
#
_symmetry.space_group_name_H-M   'P 1'
#
loop_
_entity.id
_entity.type
_entity.pdbx_description
1 polymer ?
#
loop_
_entity_poly.entity_id
_entity_poly.type
_entity_poly.pdbx_seq_one_letter_code
_entity_poly.pdbx_strand_id
1 'polypeptide(L)'
;MGPAAKDGDRINAVDTHEVILPTPPGGTTWLPHIFSGVIDNDLSTNVRIDGKAAAVVGSTATNAPHIPTPPGIGFVNAPKNRATIDGGSDSVRINGKSAARNGDPAITCNDPSDERKGIVIAISNVRIGK
;
A
#
# COMPACT_ATOMS: atom_id res chain seq x y z
N MET A 1 19.23 5.73 -2.30
CA MET A 1 18.77 6.03 -3.68
C MET A 1 18.04 4.82 -4.25
N GLY A 2 16.90 5.03 -4.87
CA GLY A 2 16.13 3.94 -5.43
C GLY A 2 15.35 4.34 -6.67
N PRO A 3 14.84 3.34 -7.42
CA PRO A 3 13.98 3.63 -8.56
C PRO A 3 12.76 4.44 -8.16
N ALA A 4 12.42 5.44 -8.97
CA ALA A 4 11.23 6.26 -8.75
C ALA A 4 9.96 5.43 -8.90
N ALA A 5 8.98 5.68 -8.06
CA ALA A 5 7.70 5.01 -8.11
C ALA A 5 6.71 5.78 -9.02
N LYS A 6 5.80 5.05 -9.64
CA LYS A 6 4.87 5.57 -10.63
C LYS A 6 3.58 4.78 -10.64
N ASP A 7 2.62 5.28 -11.38
CA ASP A 7 1.35 4.60 -11.64
C ASP A 7 1.60 3.17 -12.13
N GLY A 8 0.94 2.21 -11.54
CA GLY A 8 1.07 0.80 -11.88
C GLY A 8 2.10 0.04 -11.04
N ASP A 9 2.97 0.73 -10.31
CA ASP A 9 3.83 0.07 -9.34
C ASP A 9 3.01 -0.40 -8.14
N ARG A 10 3.62 -1.14 -7.21
CA ARG A 10 2.86 -1.81 -6.16
C ARG A 10 3.28 -1.38 -4.76
N ILE A 11 2.38 -1.59 -3.84
CA ILE A 11 2.65 -1.57 -2.40
C ILE A 11 2.38 -2.97 -1.88
N ASN A 12 3.38 -3.59 -1.27
CA ASN A 12 3.26 -4.93 -0.71
C ASN A 12 3.33 -4.87 0.82
N ALA A 13 2.52 -5.72 1.46
CA ALA A 13 2.48 -5.82 2.91
C ALA A 13 1.89 -7.17 3.33
N VAL A 14 2.01 -7.46 4.62
CA VAL A 14 1.20 -8.49 5.26
C VAL A 14 0.31 -7.78 6.26
N ASP A 15 -0.99 -7.72 5.95
CA ASP A 15 -1.97 -7.07 6.80
C ASP A 15 -2.54 -8.05 7.81
N THR A 16 -2.88 -7.56 9.01
CA THR A 16 -3.54 -8.37 10.01
C THR A 16 -4.99 -7.94 10.12
N HIS A 17 -5.90 -8.91 9.99
CA HIS A 17 -7.32 -8.66 10.12
C HIS A 17 -7.97 -9.68 11.05
N GLU A 18 -8.95 -9.21 11.81
CA GLU A 18 -9.73 -10.07 12.66
C GLU A 18 -10.82 -10.73 11.83
N VAL A 19 -10.82 -12.07 11.82
CA VAL A 19 -11.75 -12.87 11.04
C VAL A 19 -12.73 -13.60 11.93
N ILE A 20 -13.90 -13.89 11.38
CA ILE A 20 -14.96 -14.64 12.05
C ILE A 20 -14.72 -16.12 11.80
N LEU A 21 -14.81 -16.92 12.87
CA LEU A 21 -14.65 -18.37 12.79
C LEU A 21 -15.99 -19.07 12.69
N PRO A 22 -16.08 -20.23 11.99
CA PRO A 22 -17.32 -20.99 11.92
C PRO A 22 -17.69 -21.63 13.24
N THR A 23 -16.69 -22.00 14.06
CA THR A 23 -16.89 -22.64 15.36
C THR A 23 -15.84 -22.19 16.36
N PRO A 24 -16.21 -21.86 17.62
CA PRO A 24 -17.61 -21.72 18.08
C PRO A 24 -18.30 -20.51 17.43
N PRO A 25 -19.62 -20.51 17.33
CA PRO A 25 -20.34 -19.36 16.78
C PRO A 25 -19.96 -18.08 17.50
N GLY A 26 -19.65 -17.01 16.71
CA GLY A 26 -19.23 -15.74 17.26
C GLY A 26 -17.76 -15.67 17.65
N GLY A 27 -17.00 -16.75 17.49
CA GLY A 27 -15.55 -16.74 17.73
C GLY A 27 -14.82 -15.97 16.66
N THR A 28 -13.71 -15.34 17.04
CA THR A 28 -12.85 -14.57 16.11
C THR A 28 -11.39 -14.88 16.37
N THR A 29 -10.54 -14.61 15.37
CA THR A 29 -9.09 -14.67 15.54
C THR A 29 -8.42 -13.69 14.57
N TRP A 30 -7.15 -13.38 14.82
CA TRP A 30 -6.36 -12.46 14.01
C TRP A 30 -5.48 -13.28 13.06
N LEU A 31 -5.61 -13.04 11.77
CA LEU A 31 -4.87 -13.78 10.76
C LEU A 31 -4.20 -12.84 9.74
N PRO A 32 -3.06 -13.28 9.17
CA PRO A 32 -2.37 -12.48 8.15
C PRO A 32 -3.08 -12.56 6.81
N HIS A 33 -3.01 -11.45 6.06
CA HIS A 33 -3.57 -11.33 4.70
C HIS A 33 -2.56 -10.61 3.84
N ILE A 34 -2.27 -11.17 2.65
CA ILE A 34 -1.32 -10.56 1.73
C ILE A 34 -1.96 -9.34 1.08
N PHE A 35 -1.28 -8.19 1.19
CA PHE A 35 -1.62 -6.97 0.48
C PHE A 35 -0.64 -6.78 -0.66
N SER A 36 -1.14 -6.61 -1.88
CA SER A 36 -0.34 -6.27 -3.05
C SER A 36 -1.18 -5.33 -3.92
N GLY A 37 -1.22 -4.07 -3.52
CA GLY A 37 -2.04 -3.06 -4.18
C GLY A 37 -1.31 -2.38 -5.31
N VAL A 38 -2.05 -2.00 -6.34
CA VAL A 38 -1.54 -1.23 -7.47
C VAL A 38 -1.67 0.25 -7.14
N ILE A 39 -0.57 1.00 -7.27
CA ILE A 39 -0.57 2.46 -7.09
C ILE A 39 -1.36 3.04 -8.27
N ASP A 40 -2.48 3.69 -7.99
CA ASP A 40 -3.42 4.09 -9.02
C ASP A 40 -4.11 5.44 -8.81
N ASN A 41 -3.82 6.14 -7.71
CA ASN A 41 -4.55 7.38 -7.42
C ASN A 41 -3.68 8.39 -6.67
N ASP A 42 -4.09 9.65 -6.70
CA ASP A 42 -3.38 10.76 -6.06
C ASP A 42 -1.93 10.89 -6.55
N LEU A 43 -1.75 10.68 -7.84
CA LEU A 43 -0.48 10.75 -8.52
C LEU A 43 -0.23 12.16 -9.05
N SER A 44 1.01 12.44 -9.48
CA SER A 44 1.33 13.73 -10.13
C SER A 44 0.54 13.88 -11.41
N THR A 45 0.02 15.09 -11.65
CA THR A 45 -0.75 15.39 -12.86
C THR A 45 0.14 15.86 -14.00
N ASN A 46 1.39 16.21 -13.75
CA ASN A 46 2.27 16.80 -14.77
C ASN A 46 3.71 16.29 -14.76
N VAL A 47 4.08 15.41 -13.85
CA VAL A 47 5.39 14.77 -13.84
C VAL A 47 5.24 13.29 -14.13
N ARG A 48 6.03 12.79 -15.09
CA ARG A 48 5.97 11.39 -15.51
C ARG A 48 7.31 10.71 -15.31
N ILE A 49 7.25 9.45 -14.92
CA ILE A 49 8.39 8.55 -14.75
C ILE A 49 8.19 7.42 -15.77
N ASP A 50 9.11 7.27 -16.71
CA ASP A 50 8.99 6.26 -17.78
C ASP A 50 7.62 6.31 -18.47
N GLY A 51 7.10 7.52 -18.69
CA GLY A 51 5.83 7.73 -19.37
C GLY A 51 4.58 7.58 -18.52
N LYS A 52 4.72 7.32 -17.21
CA LYS A 52 3.60 7.14 -16.29
C LYS A 52 3.62 8.19 -15.19
N ALA A 53 2.45 8.52 -14.65
CA ALA A 53 2.33 9.54 -13.61
C ALA A 53 3.20 9.18 -12.40
N ALA A 54 3.99 10.13 -11.93
CA ALA A 54 4.88 9.93 -10.80
C ALA A 54 4.10 9.77 -9.49
N ALA A 55 4.56 8.87 -8.63
CA ALA A 55 4.00 8.68 -7.30
C ALA A 55 4.73 9.54 -6.27
N VAL A 56 3.99 10.00 -5.29
CA VAL A 56 4.48 10.89 -4.22
C VAL A 56 3.92 10.42 -2.89
N VAL A 57 4.43 11.00 -1.81
CA VAL A 57 3.79 10.81 -0.50
C VAL A 57 2.34 11.26 -0.60
N GLY A 58 1.41 10.41 -0.16
CA GLY A 58 -0.02 10.63 -0.30
C GLY A 58 -0.65 9.88 -1.46
N SER A 59 0.12 9.39 -2.42
CA SER A 59 -0.41 8.52 -3.47
C SER A 59 -0.94 7.23 -2.87
N THR A 60 -2.03 6.71 -3.43
CA THR A 60 -2.70 5.54 -2.88
C THR A 60 -2.67 4.35 -3.84
N ALA A 61 -2.77 3.17 -3.25
CA ALA A 61 -2.83 1.91 -3.97
C ALA A 61 -4.10 1.17 -3.60
N THR A 62 -4.64 0.41 -4.55
CA THR A 62 -5.83 -0.40 -4.36
C THR A 62 -5.48 -1.87 -4.48
N ASN A 63 -5.81 -2.64 -3.45
CA ASN A 63 -5.67 -4.09 -3.46
C ASN A 63 -6.98 -4.74 -3.92
N ALA A 64 -6.90 -5.86 -4.61
CA ALA A 64 -8.07 -6.69 -4.82
C ALA A 64 -8.68 -7.03 -3.45
N PRO A 65 -10.02 -7.10 -3.31
CA PRO A 65 -10.62 -7.33 -2.01
C PRO A 65 -10.03 -8.54 -1.30
N HIS A 66 -9.63 -8.37 -0.04
CA HIS A 66 -9.13 -9.47 0.78
C HIS A 66 -10.20 -10.55 0.91
N ILE A 67 -9.75 -11.80 0.87
CA ILE A 67 -10.57 -12.97 1.17
C ILE A 67 -10.13 -13.46 2.54
N PRO A 68 -11.06 -13.77 3.47
CA PRO A 68 -10.65 -14.22 4.80
C PRO A 68 -9.71 -15.42 4.73
N THR A 69 -8.59 -15.32 5.44
CA THR A 69 -7.64 -16.44 5.53
C THR A 69 -8.33 -17.59 6.25
N PRO A 70 -8.28 -18.83 5.71
CA PRO A 70 -8.86 -19.98 6.40
C PRO A 70 -8.23 -20.18 7.79
N PRO A 71 -9.02 -20.55 8.81
CA PRO A 71 -10.43 -20.98 8.77
C PRO A 71 -11.46 -19.85 8.85
N GLY A 72 -11.06 -18.60 8.65
CA GLY A 72 -11.99 -17.49 8.68
C GLY A 72 -13.07 -17.59 7.59
N ILE A 73 -14.28 -17.17 7.92
CA ILE A 73 -15.42 -17.16 7.00
C ILE A 73 -15.94 -15.77 6.71
N GLY A 74 -15.38 -14.76 7.34
CA GLY A 74 -15.75 -13.36 7.15
C GLY A 74 -14.84 -12.47 7.97
N PHE A 75 -15.02 -11.16 7.84
CA PHE A 75 -14.28 -10.16 8.60
C PHE A 75 -15.15 -9.52 9.65
N VAL A 76 -14.58 -9.26 10.83
CA VAL A 76 -15.25 -8.48 11.86
C VAL A 76 -15.44 -7.05 11.36
N ASN A 77 -14.39 -6.48 10.75
CA ASN A 77 -14.46 -5.17 10.10
C ASN A 77 -14.08 -5.35 8.63
N ALA A 78 -14.87 -4.78 7.73
CA ALA A 78 -14.56 -4.87 6.30
C ALA A 78 -13.21 -4.23 5.98
N PRO A 79 -12.27 -4.94 5.37
CA PRO A 79 -10.99 -4.36 4.98
C PRO A 79 -11.17 -3.23 3.97
N LYS A 80 -10.37 -2.16 4.11
CA LYS A 80 -10.43 -1.03 3.18
C LYS A 80 -9.78 -1.35 1.84
N ASN A 81 -8.89 -2.33 1.81
CA ASN A 81 -8.14 -2.76 0.61
C ASN A 81 -7.38 -1.60 -0.04
N ARG A 82 -6.84 -0.73 0.77
CA ARG A 82 -6.17 0.49 0.37
C ARG A 82 -4.89 0.70 1.14
N ALA A 83 -3.91 1.32 0.46
CA ALA A 83 -2.67 1.76 1.09
C ALA A 83 -2.37 3.20 0.67
N THR A 84 -1.61 3.92 1.51
CA THR A 84 -1.18 5.28 1.24
C THR A 84 0.32 5.36 1.46
N ILE A 85 1.05 5.90 0.48
CA ILE A 85 2.49 6.11 0.62
C ILE A 85 2.73 7.15 1.71
N ASP A 86 3.56 6.79 2.69
CA ASP A 86 3.75 7.57 3.91
C ASP A 86 5.16 8.14 4.05
N GLY A 87 6.07 7.78 3.19
CA GLY A 87 7.43 8.31 3.19
C GLY A 87 8.00 8.38 1.80
N GLY A 88 8.96 9.27 1.62
CA GLY A 88 9.60 9.49 0.34
C GLY A 88 10.93 10.20 0.48
N SER A 89 11.44 10.72 -0.61
CA SER A 89 12.72 11.42 -0.65
C SER A 89 12.72 12.67 0.22
N ASP A 90 13.79 12.88 0.96
CA ASP A 90 13.98 14.12 1.74
C ASP A 90 14.41 15.29 0.86
N SER A 91 14.96 15.02 -0.31
CA SER A 91 15.58 16.04 -1.17
C SER A 91 14.87 16.28 -2.49
N VAL A 92 14.07 15.33 -2.96
CA VAL A 92 13.37 15.45 -4.24
C VAL A 92 11.87 15.60 -4.00
N ARG A 93 11.31 16.68 -4.55
CA ARG A 93 9.88 16.94 -4.43
C ARG A 93 9.25 17.01 -5.81
N ILE A 94 8.04 16.48 -5.90
CA ILE A 94 7.22 16.52 -7.09
C ILE A 94 5.90 17.16 -6.69
N ASN A 95 5.58 18.30 -7.30
CA ASN A 95 4.39 19.09 -6.96
C ASN A 95 4.31 19.42 -5.46
N GLY A 96 5.46 19.70 -4.83
CA GLY A 96 5.54 20.07 -3.43
C GLY A 96 5.50 18.90 -2.45
N LYS A 97 5.44 17.67 -2.93
CA LYS A 97 5.40 16.47 -2.09
C LYS A 97 6.64 15.63 -2.30
N SER A 98 7.06 14.90 -1.27
CA SER A 98 8.23 14.02 -1.39
C SER A 98 8.00 12.97 -2.47
N ALA A 99 8.98 12.81 -3.37
CA ALA A 99 8.92 11.81 -4.42
C ALA A 99 9.02 10.40 -3.81
N ALA A 100 8.19 9.49 -4.26
CA ALA A 100 8.19 8.11 -3.77
C ALA A 100 9.17 7.25 -4.54
N ARG A 101 9.78 6.27 -3.86
CA ARG A 101 10.81 5.39 -4.40
C ARG A 101 10.57 3.97 -3.97
N ASN A 102 11.23 3.04 -4.65
CA ASN A 102 11.28 1.66 -4.19
C ASN A 102 11.80 1.60 -2.75
N GLY A 103 11.12 0.84 -1.91
CA GLY A 103 11.47 0.68 -0.51
C GLY A 103 10.86 1.69 0.43
N ASP A 104 10.16 2.70 -0.06
CA ASP A 104 9.52 3.69 0.79
C ASP A 104 8.33 3.09 1.55
N PRO A 105 8.06 3.58 2.77
CA PRO A 105 7.00 3.02 3.59
C PRO A 105 5.61 3.44 3.15
N ALA A 106 4.64 2.60 3.44
CA ALA A 106 3.23 2.88 3.20
C ALA A 106 2.38 2.38 4.36
N ILE A 107 1.28 3.07 4.59
CA ILE A 107 0.28 2.66 5.57
C ILE A 107 -0.73 1.77 4.86
N THR A 108 -0.97 0.57 5.39
CA THR A 108 -1.93 -0.37 4.83
C THR A 108 -3.07 -0.64 5.80
N CYS A 109 -4.15 -1.21 5.26
CA CYS A 109 -5.31 -1.56 6.08
C CYS A 109 -4.97 -2.71 7.02
N ASN A 110 -5.28 -2.52 8.29
CA ASN A 110 -5.08 -3.51 9.35
C ASN A 110 -6.22 -3.38 10.36
N ASP A 111 -6.32 -4.31 11.28
CA ASP A 111 -7.18 -4.20 12.42
C ASP A 111 -6.34 -4.05 13.68
N PRO A 112 -6.77 -3.27 14.65
CA PRO A 112 -8.00 -2.44 14.69
C PRO A 112 -7.90 -1.14 13.90
N SER A 113 -6.72 -0.77 13.40
CA SER A 113 -6.50 0.46 12.65
C SER A 113 -5.37 0.28 11.65
N ASP A 114 -5.34 1.15 10.66
CA ASP A 114 -4.28 1.13 9.64
C ASP A 114 -2.90 1.23 10.28
N GLU A 115 -1.92 0.53 9.69
CA GLU A 115 -0.55 0.48 10.20
C GLU A 115 0.46 0.64 9.07
N ARG A 116 1.64 1.14 9.43
CA ARG A 116 2.75 1.40 8.51
C ARG A 116 3.51 0.11 8.22
N LYS A 117 2.88 -0.83 7.53
CA LYS A 117 3.45 -2.14 7.22
C LYS A 117 3.82 -2.32 5.76
N GLY A 118 3.41 -1.39 4.90
CA GLY A 118 3.62 -1.51 3.46
C GLY A 118 4.98 -1.01 3.02
N ILE A 119 5.43 -1.55 1.90
CA ILE A 119 6.65 -1.15 1.23
C ILE A 119 6.33 -0.94 -0.24
N VAL A 120 6.79 0.20 -0.79
CA VAL A 120 6.66 0.49 -2.21
C VAL A 120 7.62 -0.41 -2.99
N ILE A 121 7.11 -1.08 -4.01
CA ILE A 121 7.87 -1.91 -4.94
C ILE A 121 7.80 -1.23 -6.30
N ALA A 122 8.92 -0.66 -6.73
CA ALA A 122 8.98 0.12 -7.96
C ALA A 122 10.19 -0.25 -8.80
N ILE A 123 9.99 -0.21 -10.12
CA ILE A 123 11.05 -0.39 -11.11
C ILE A 123 10.92 0.75 -12.10
N SER A 124 12.02 1.49 -12.32
CA SER A 124 12.05 2.54 -13.32
C SER A 124 13.49 2.85 -13.73
N ASN A 125 13.64 3.61 -14.82
CA ASN A 125 14.95 4.09 -15.27
C ASN A 125 15.36 5.38 -14.55
N VAL A 126 14.51 5.92 -13.69
CA VAL A 126 14.79 7.15 -12.95
C VAL A 126 15.12 6.79 -11.51
N ARG A 127 16.22 7.32 -10.99
CA ARG A 127 16.60 7.10 -9.60
C ARG A 127 16.46 8.38 -8.82
N ILE A 128 15.92 8.24 -7.63
CA ILE A 128 15.68 9.35 -6.71
C ILE A 128 16.55 9.14 -5.48
N GLY A 129 17.31 10.17 -5.11
CA GLY A 129 18.12 10.15 -3.92
C GLY A 129 17.33 10.33 -2.64
N LYS A 130 18.03 10.63 -1.60
CA LYS A 130 17.44 10.80 -0.27
C LYS A 130 16.25 11.72 -0.26
#